data_038c81932167bf9dc255446247a23b8c
#
_entry.id   038c81932167bf9dc255446247a23b8c
#
_cell.length_a   1.000
_cell.length_b   1.000
_cell.length_c   1.000
_cell.angle_alpha   90.00
_cell.angle_beta   90.00
_cell.angle_gamma   90.00
#
_symmetry.space_group_name_H-M   'P 1'
#
loop_
_entity.id
_entity.type
_entity.pdbx_description
1 polymer ?
#
loop_
_entity_poly.entity_id
_entity_poly.type
_entity_poly.pdbx_seq_one_letter_code
_entity_poly.pdbx_strand_id
1 'polypeptide(L)'
;TLLMLAFFTTIGLVASLKVVFEGGKLLVGFLIAVTILCVLQNLIGMGLADWLGLDFHYGLLAGSVSMMGGLGTAAAFGPYFEQTYHIVGGTAAAITAATFGMVIALIIGAPFSQWLIRRYKVQTPKAVGRPEPELKIPEDIDTAVVDDTSPTYTPELLKAGTIVAVCMAFGTILSMFMGQFITLPAYIGSMIVAAIVRNIGDFSGKYTVEGKGLNTIAEMSLVLFVTMAINGLKLHELVHLAVPLMIILAAQTVLMLVFAWGVFFMLFGKTYDAVMLCAGGIGFSMGATANGLANMQAIAEKYGSSPKAWLIVSLVGAFLIDLINALMITWMATW
;
A
#
# COMPACT_ATOMS: atom_id res chain seq x y z
N THR A 1 -1.45 -8.64 -18.22
CA THR A 1 -2.76 -8.85 -17.52
C THR A 1 -2.71 -10.00 -16.53
N LEU A 2 -2.18 -11.19 -16.87
CA LEU A 2 -2.17 -12.36 -15.97
C LEU A 2 -1.37 -12.10 -14.68
N LEU A 3 -0.16 -11.55 -14.77
CA LEU A 3 0.70 -11.23 -13.61
C LEU A 3 0.06 -10.16 -12.70
N MET A 4 -0.58 -9.17 -13.30
CA MET A 4 -1.35 -8.16 -12.56
C MET A 4 -2.53 -8.79 -11.79
N LEU A 5 -3.29 -9.67 -12.44
CA LEU A 5 -4.37 -10.44 -11.78
C LEU A 5 -3.82 -11.27 -10.62
N ALA A 6 -2.70 -11.99 -10.82
CA ALA A 6 -2.07 -12.78 -9.77
C ALA A 6 -1.66 -11.90 -8.58
N PHE A 7 -0.99 -10.78 -8.83
CA PHE A 7 -0.59 -9.83 -7.77
C PHE A 7 -1.78 -9.32 -6.95
N PHE A 8 -2.82 -8.80 -7.60
CA PHE A 8 -4.00 -8.31 -6.86
C PHE A 8 -4.80 -9.42 -6.17
N THR A 9 -4.77 -10.63 -6.70
CA THR A 9 -5.34 -11.81 -6.03
C THR A 9 -4.58 -12.11 -4.74
N THR A 10 -3.25 -12.04 -4.74
CA THR A 10 -2.47 -12.25 -3.51
C THR A 10 -2.75 -11.19 -2.45
N ILE A 11 -2.94 -9.91 -2.84
CA ILE A 11 -3.39 -8.85 -1.90
C ILE A 11 -4.72 -9.24 -1.25
N GLY A 12 -5.70 -9.72 -2.02
CA GLY A 12 -6.98 -10.19 -1.49
C GLY A 12 -6.84 -11.36 -0.53
N LEU A 13 -5.95 -12.34 -0.83
CA LEU A 13 -5.70 -13.50 0.01
C LEU A 13 -5.03 -13.18 1.36
N VAL A 14 -4.40 -12.04 1.50
CA VAL A 14 -3.83 -11.58 2.78
C VAL A 14 -4.82 -10.73 3.58
N ALA A 15 -5.92 -10.26 2.99
CA ALA A 15 -6.91 -9.38 3.61
C ALA A 15 -7.80 -10.12 4.63
N SER A 16 -7.32 -10.27 5.87
CA SER A 16 -8.01 -10.95 6.98
C SER A 16 -8.78 -9.98 7.87
N LEU A 17 -10.11 -10.12 7.92
CA LEU A 17 -10.95 -9.36 8.86
C LEU A 17 -10.74 -9.81 10.31
N LYS A 18 -10.41 -11.09 10.54
CA LYS A 18 -10.12 -11.62 11.87
C LYS A 18 -8.97 -10.84 12.52
N VAL A 19 -7.90 -10.61 11.78
CA VAL A 19 -6.74 -9.84 12.24
C VAL A 19 -7.12 -8.38 12.55
N VAL A 20 -8.05 -7.78 11.78
CA VAL A 20 -8.57 -6.43 12.07
C VAL A 20 -9.28 -6.39 13.41
N PHE A 21 -10.12 -7.39 13.71
CA PHE A 21 -10.82 -7.46 14.99
C PHE A 21 -9.87 -7.73 16.17
N GLU A 22 -8.84 -8.55 15.98
CA GLU A 22 -7.82 -8.83 16.99
C GLU A 22 -6.87 -7.64 17.25
N GLY A 23 -6.63 -6.78 16.25
CA GLY A 23 -5.77 -5.61 16.34
C GLY A 23 -6.28 -4.46 17.23
N GLY A 24 -7.54 -4.55 17.66
CA GLY A 24 -8.15 -3.65 18.63
C GLY A 24 -8.40 -2.22 18.12
N LYS A 25 -8.80 -1.34 19.05
CA LYS A 25 -9.24 0.03 18.73
C LYS A 25 -8.19 0.88 18.02
N LEU A 26 -6.91 0.66 18.32
CA LEU A 26 -5.83 1.46 17.74
C LEU A 26 -5.62 1.11 16.26
N LEU A 27 -5.71 -0.16 15.88
CA LEU A 27 -5.62 -0.60 14.49
C LEU A 27 -6.78 -0.05 13.67
N VAL A 28 -8.02 -0.20 14.17
CA VAL A 28 -9.22 0.32 13.50
C VAL A 28 -9.14 1.85 13.36
N GLY A 29 -8.75 2.55 14.42
CA GLY A 29 -8.57 4.01 14.36
C GLY A 29 -7.51 4.42 13.35
N PHE A 30 -6.39 3.70 13.28
CA PHE A 30 -5.33 3.98 12.31
C PHE A 30 -5.77 3.67 10.87
N LEU A 31 -6.50 2.57 10.64
CA LEU A 31 -7.08 2.23 9.34
C LEU A 31 -8.07 3.32 8.86
N ILE A 32 -8.94 3.80 9.74
CA ILE A 32 -9.85 4.90 9.41
C ILE A 32 -9.05 6.18 9.06
N ALA A 33 -8.04 6.52 9.85
CA ALA A 33 -7.21 7.69 9.58
C ALA A 33 -6.49 7.60 8.23
N VAL A 34 -5.93 6.42 7.90
CA VAL A 34 -5.27 6.19 6.61
C VAL A 34 -6.27 6.21 5.46
N THR A 35 -7.49 5.69 5.65
CA THR A 35 -8.57 5.80 4.66
C THR A 35 -8.96 7.25 4.39
N ILE A 36 -9.05 8.07 5.42
CA ILE A 36 -9.29 9.52 5.27
C ILE A 36 -8.14 10.17 4.50
N LEU A 37 -6.89 9.81 4.81
CA LEU A 37 -5.73 10.31 4.07
C LEU A 37 -5.81 9.94 2.58
N CYS A 38 -6.20 8.70 2.26
CA CYS A 38 -6.40 8.24 0.89
C CYS A 38 -7.42 9.11 0.13
N VAL A 39 -8.56 9.41 0.75
CA VAL A 39 -9.56 10.33 0.19
C VAL A 39 -8.96 11.72 -0.04
N LEU A 40 -8.25 12.26 0.93
CA LEU A 40 -7.64 13.59 0.82
C LEU A 40 -6.57 13.66 -0.26
N GLN A 41 -5.76 12.60 -0.43
CA GLN A 41 -4.78 12.50 -1.51
C GLN A 41 -5.46 12.59 -2.88
N ASN A 42 -6.58 11.90 -3.06
CA ASN A 42 -7.33 11.95 -4.30
C ASN A 42 -7.98 13.31 -4.52
N LEU A 43 -8.69 13.85 -3.53
CA LEU A 43 -9.37 15.15 -3.66
C LEU A 43 -8.39 16.29 -3.95
N ILE A 44 -7.26 16.34 -3.26
CA ILE A 44 -6.23 17.36 -3.49
C ILE A 44 -5.57 17.14 -4.86
N GLY A 45 -5.27 15.87 -5.23
CA GLY A 45 -4.71 15.56 -6.52
C GLY A 45 -5.63 15.98 -7.66
N MET A 46 -6.90 15.57 -7.61
CA MET A 46 -7.91 15.91 -8.60
C MET A 46 -8.13 17.44 -8.71
N GLY A 47 -8.29 18.10 -7.56
CA GLY A 47 -8.49 19.55 -7.56
C GLY A 47 -7.31 20.34 -8.10
N LEU A 48 -6.07 19.89 -7.84
CA LEU A 48 -4.88 20.53 -8.40
C LEU A 48 -4.70 20.22 -9.88
N ALA A 49 -5.03 19.01 -10.34
CA ALA A 49 -4.98 18.67 -11.76
C ALA A 49 -5.95 19.54 -12.55
N ASP A 50 -7.19 19.67 -12.10
CA ASP A 50 -8.21 20.54 -12.70
C ASP A 50 -7.76 22.02 -12.71
N TRP A 51 -7.25 22.51 -11.58
CA TRP A 51 -6.72 23.88 -11.48
C TRP A 51 -5.56 24.16 -12.44
N LEU A 52 -4.74 23.14 -12.72
CA LEU A 52 -3.61 23.24 -13.67
C LEU A 52 -4.04 23.00 -15.13
N GLY A 53 -5.34 22.81 -15.38
CA GLY A 53 -5.89 22.57 -16.73
C GLY A 53 -5.63 21.16 -17.27
N LEU A 54 -5.36 20.20 -16.40
CA LEU A 54 -5.24 18.79 -16.73
C LEU A 54 -6.56 18.06 -16.46
N ASP A 55 -6.74 16.94 -17.11
CA ASP A 55 -7.79 16.00 -16.76
C ASP A 55 -7.63 15.53 -15.31
N PHE A 56 -8.71 15.51 -14.54
CA PHE A 56 -8.68 15.19 -13.10
C PHE A 56 -8.14 13.78 -12.81
N HIS A 57 -8.19 12.86 -13.79
CA HIS A 57 -7.62 11.52 -13.67
C HIS A 57 -6.09 11.53 -13.44
N TYR A 58 -5.35 12.54 -13.95
CA TYR A 58 -3.93 12.69 -13.58
C TYR A 58 -3.77 12.98 -12.09
N GLY A 59 -4.72 13.68 -11.50
CA GLY A 59 -4.74 13.92 -10.06
C GLY A 59 -4.97 12.67 -9.24
N LEU A 60 -5.82 11.74 -9.71
CA LEU A 60 -5.97 10.41 -9.11
C LEU A 60 -4.69 9.58 -9.25
N LEU A 61 -4.07 9.60 -10.45
CA LEU A 61 -2.82 8.88 -10.71
C LEU A 61 -1.67 9.39 -9.83
N ALA A 62 -1.57 10.71 -9.61
CA ALA A 62 -0.59 11.32 -8.70
C ALA A 62 -1.08 11.37 -7.23
N GLY A 63 -2.31 10.98 -6.97
CA GLY A 63 -2.93 10.84 -5.66
C GLY A 63 -2.71 9.45 -5.07
N SER A 64 -3.78 8.85 -4.56
CA SER A 64 -3.68 7.56 -3.86
C SER A 64 -3.24 6.40 -4.74
N VAL A 65 -3.45 6.47 -6.06
CA VAL A 65 -2.97 5.43 -7.01
C VAL A 65 -1.47 5.21 -6.84
N SER A 66 -0.69 6.29 -6.84
CA SER A 66 0.76 6.23 -6.76
C SER A 66 1.29 6.39 -5.35
N MET A 67 0.70 7.29 -4.55
CA MET A 67 1.18 7.56 -3.20
C MET A 67 0.88 6.39 -2.26
N MET A 68 -0.39 5.99 -2.13
CA MET A 68 -0.81 4.91 -1.24
C MET A 68 -0.55 3.54 -1.85
N GLY A 69 -0.89 3.37 -3.14
CA GLY A 69 -0.81 2.08 -3.83
C GLY A 69 0.56 1.74 -4.43
N GLY A 70 1.50 2.71 -4.45
CA GLY A 70 2.85 2.51 -4.94
C GLY A 70 2.95 2.05 -6.40
N LEU A 71 4.07 1.41 -6.75
CA LEU A 71 4.35 0.97 -8.13
C LEU A 71 3.35 -0.06 -8.66
N GLY A 72 2.85 -0.96 -7.81
CA GLY A 72 1.92 -2.00 -8.21
C GLY A 72 0.59 -1.42 -8.70
N THR A 73 -0.01 -0.56 -7.91
CA THR A 73 -1.27 0.11 -8.24
C THR A 73 -1.08 1.10 -9.39
N ALA A 74 0.03 1.86 -9.42
CA ALA A 74 0.39 2.75 -10.51
C ALA A 74 0.50 2.02 -11.86
N ALA A 75 1.19 0.89 -11.89
CA ALA A 75 1.35 0.07 -13.09
C ALA A 75 0.04 -0.60 -13.56
N ALA A 76 -0.93 -0.79 -12.66
CA ALA A 76 -2.23 -1.36 -12.97
C ALA A 76 -3.23 -0.30 -13.48
N PHE A 77 -3.38 0.78 -12.72
CA PHE A 77 -4.35 1.82 -13.03
C PHE A 77 -3.88 2.77 -14.15
N GLY A 78 -2.56 2.98 -14.32
CA GLY A 78 -2.03 3.80 -15.40
C GLY A 78 -2.54 3.36 -16.79
N PRO A 79 -2.25 2.12 -17.24
CA PRO A 79 -2.76 1.60 -18.51
C PRO A 79 -4.29 1.51 -18.56
N TYR A 80 -4.94 1.21 -17.45
CA TYR A 80 -6.40 1.17 -17.37
C TYR A 80 -7.00 2.56 -17.65
N PHE A 81 -6.45 3.62 -17.07
CA PHE A 81 -6.93 4.99 -17.30
C PHE A 81 -6.63 5.46 -18.73
N GLU A 82 -5.48 5.11 -19.29
CA GLU A 82 -5.18 5.40 -20.70
C GLU A 82 -6.20 4.77 -21.65
N GLN A 83 -6.58 3.51 -21.40
CA GLN A 83 -7.52 2.78 -22.26
C GLN A 83 -8.97 3.21 -22.06
N THR A 84 -9.38 3.51 -20.81
CA THR A 84 -10.77 3.77 -20.46
C THR A 84 -11.14 5.25 -20.61
N TYR A 85 -10.24 6.14 -20.19
CA TYR A 85 -10.49 7.59 -20.17
C TYR A 85 -9.67 8.35 -21.22
N HIS A 86 -8.90 7.63 -22.06
CA HIS A 86 -8.12 8.18 -23.18
C HIS A 86 -7.11 9.26 -22.77
N ILE A 87 -6.58 9.19 -21.55
CA ILE A 87 -5.53 10.08 -21.08
C ILE A 87 -4.16 9.68 -21.64
N VAL A 88 -3.35 10.65 -22.09
CA VAL A 88 -2.05 10.39 -22.71
C VAL A 88 -0.95 10.36 -21.64
N GLY A 89 -0.12 9.31 -21.62
CA GLY A 89 1.02 9.23 -20.68
C GLY A 89 0.62 8.98 -19.23
N GLY A 90 -0.60 8.49 -18.98
CA GLY A 90 -1.09 8.19 -17.63
C GLY A 90 -0.25 7.15 -16.89
N THR A 91 0.19 6.11 -17.60
CA THR A 91 1.08 5.06 -17.03
C THR A 91 2.43 5.66 -16.62
N ALA A 92 3.01 6.49 -17.47
CA ALA A 92 4.29 7.13 -17.20
C ALA A 92 4.17 8.12 -16.02
N ALA A 93 3.09 8.91 -15.97
CA ALA A 93 2.80 9.82 -14.85
C ALA A 93 2.64 9.07 -13.53
N ALA A 94 1.86 7.98 -13.51
CA ALA A 94 1.62 7.18 -12.30
C ALA A 94 2.91 6.53 -11.78
N ILE A 95 3.70 5.88 -12.63
CA ILE A 95 4.95 5.22 -12.22
C ILE A 95 5.98 6.27 -11.74
N THR A 96 6.06 7.42 -12.41
CA THR A 96 6.94 8.52 -11.98
C THR A 96 6.51 9.06 -10.61
N ALA A 97 5.21 9.28 -10.42
CA ALA A 97 4.67 9.72 -9.13
C ALA A 97 4.93 8.71 -8.01
N ALA A 98 4.74 7.42 -8.25
CA ALA A 98 5.02 6.37 -7.27
C ALA A 98 6.51 6.30 -6.91
N THR A 99 7.39 6.41 -7.92
CA THR A 99 8.85 6.43 -7.68
C THR A 99 9.26 7.63 -6.86
N PHE A 100 8.74 8.82 -7.19
CA PHE A 100 8.97 10.04 -6.41
C PHE A 100 8.50 9.85 -4.97
N GLY A 101 7.29 9.35 -4.77
CA GLY A 101 6.71 9.11 -3.46
C GLY A 101 7.59 8.20 -2.60
N MET A 102 8.05 7.07 -3.16
CA MET A 102 8.94 6.13 -2.45
C MET A 102 10.25 6.78 -2.00
N VAL A 103 10.90 7.55 -2.88
CA VAL A 103 12.15 8.23 -2.56
C VAL A 103 11.94 9.28 -1.47
N ILE A 104 10.94 10.14 -1.62
CA ILE A 104 10.63 11.19 -0.64
C ILE A 104 10.20 10.60 0.70
N ALA A 105 9.41 9.52 0.71
CA ALA A 105 8.99 8.84 1.94
C ALA A 105 10.18 8.37 2.80
N LEU A 106 11.22 7.83 2.17
CA LEU A 106 12.45 7.41 2.86
C LEU A 106 13.27 8.61 3.36
N ILE A 107 13.35 9.68 2.56
CA ILE A 107 14.11 10.88 2.93
C ILE A 107 13.47 11.60 4.12
N ILE A 108 12.13 11.71 4.18
CA ILE A 108 11.46 12.54 5.17
C ILE A 108 10.93 11.75 6.39
N GLY A 109 10.61 10.45 6.24
CA GLY A 109 9.88 9.70 7.26
C GLY A 109 10.62 9.59 8.58
N ALA A 110 11.86 9.10 8.57
CA ALA A 110 12.66 8.99 9.77
C ALA A 110 13.10 10.36 10.34
N PRO A 111 13.59 11.35 9.56
CA PRO A 111 13.91 12.68 10.08
C PRO A 111 12.70 13.41 10.68
N PHE A 112 11.53 13.35 10.07
CA PHE A 112 10.33 13.95 10.60
C PHE A 112 9.93 13.34 11.94
N SER A 113 9.97 12.02 12.05
CA SER A 113 9.68 11.29 13.29
C SER A 113 10.69 11.63 14.40
N GLN A 114 11.98 11.76 14.07
CA GLN A 114 12.99 12.22 15.03
C GLN A 114 12.73 13.66 15.49
N TRP A 115 12.29 14.54 14.57
CA TRP A 115 11.91 15.90 14.91
C TRP A 115 10.75 15.92 15.91
N LEU A 116 9.73 15.07 15.74
CA LEU A 116 8.61 14.92 16.67
C LEU A 116 9.11 14.52 18.07
N ILE A 117 9.98 13.51 18.17
CA ILE A 117 10.55 13.05 19.45
C ILE A 117 11.23 14.22 20.17
N ARG A 118 12.09 14.95 19.46
CA ARG A 118 12.85 16.06 20.05
C ARG A 118 11.97 17.26 20.42
N ARG A 119 11.04 17.63 19.51
CA ARG A 119 10.18 18.82 19.68
C ARG A 119 9.19 18.67 20.82
N TYR A 120 8.64 17.46 20.99
CA TYR A 120 7.61 17.18 22.00
C TYR A 120 8.17 16.41 23.21
N LYS A 121 9.50 16.19 23.27
CA LYS A 121 10.19 15.46 24.36
C LYS A 121 9.51 14.12 24.66
N VAL A 122 9.19 13.36 23.61
CA VAL A 122 8.51 12.08 23.73
C VAL A 122 9.41 11.08 24.46
N GLN A 123 8.88 10.42 25.48
CA GLN A 123 9.61 9.38 26.21
C GLN A 123 9.80 8.16 25.31
N THR A 124 11.05 7.77 25.11
CA THR A 124 11.41 6.63 24.26
C THR A 124 11.75 5.39 25.09
N PRO A 125 11.55 4.18 24.58
CA PRO A 125 11.87 2.94 25.32
C PRO A 125 13.30 2.86 25.83
N LYS A 126 14.30 3.25 25.02
CA LYS A 126 15.71 3.27 25.44
C LYS A 126 15.99 4.29 26.56
N ALA A 127 15.33 5.45 26.54
CA ALA A 127 15.49 6.45 27.57
C ALA A 127 14.93 6.02 28.94
N VAL A 128 13.93 5.12 28.94
CA VAL A 128 13.28 4.61 30.16
C VAL A 128 13.90 3.29 30.63
N GLY A 129 14.95 2.78 29.94
CA GLY A 129 15.64 1.53 30.31
C GLY A 129 14.75 0.29 30.22
N ARG A 130 13.71 0.31 29.41
CA ARG A 130 12.90 -0.88 29.15
C ARG A 130 13.73 -1.89 28.37
N PRO A 131 13.76 -3.18 28.80
CA PRO A 131 14.36 -4.23 27.98
C PRO A 131 13.74 -4.17 26.59
N GLU A 132 14.57 -4.21 25.56
CA GLU A 132 14.07 -4.31 24.19
C GLU A 132 13.25 -5.62 24.10
N PRO A 133 11.95 -5.55 23.81
CA PRO A 133 11.23 -6.76 23.47
C PRO A 133 11.92 -7.36 22.26
N GLU A 134 12.27 -8.63 22.32
CA GLU A 134 12.65 -9.37 21.13
C GLU A 134 11.53 -9.13 20.09
N LEU A 135 11.87 -8.35 19.07
CA LEU A 135 10.95 -8.17 17.95
C LEU A 135 10.92 -9.53 17.24
N LYS A 136 9.97 -10.35 17.60
CA LYS A 136 9.51 -11.40 16.70
C LYS A 136 8.75 -10.66 15.60
N ILE A 137 9.52 -10.08 14.66
CA ILE A 137 8.98 -9.75 13.35
C ILE A 137 8.38 -11.07 12.89
N PRO A 138 7.10 -11.13 12.54
CA PRO A 138 6.59 -12.33 11.93
C PRO A 138 7.57 -12.70 10.82
N GLU A 139 8.12 -13.89 10.87
CA GLU A 139 9.15 -14.36 9.91
C GLU A 139 8.67 -14.23 8.46
N ASP A 140 7.38 -14.00 8.27
CA ASP A 140 6.69 -13.79 7.01
C ASP A 140 6.91 -12.42 6.35
N ILE A 141 7.51 -11.44 7.09
CA ILE A 141 7.83 -10.09 6.54
C ILE A 141 9.33 -9.97 6.24
N ASP A 142 10.08 -11.02 6.56
CA ASP A 142 11.52 -11.01 6.29
C ASP A 142 11.74 -11.07 4.78
N THR A 143 12.50 -10.11 4.28
CA THR A 143 13.29 -10.20 3.05
C THR A 143 14.39 -11.26 3.22
N ALA A 144 14.10 -12.33 3.98
CA ALA A 144 15.00 -13.41 4.24
C ALA A 144 15.30 -14.11 2.92
N VAL A 145 16.56 -14.20 2.63
CA VAL A 145 17.12 -15.13 1.67
C VAL A 145 16.32 -16.43 1.78
N VAL A 146 15.50 -16.69 0.79
CA VAL A 146 14.63 -17.87 0.73
C VAL A 146 15.56 -19.07 0.83
N ASP A 147 15.51 -19.79 1.93
CA ASP A 147 16.16 -21.10 2.01
C ASP A 147 15.33 -22.08 1.19
N ASP A 148 15.59 -22.07 -0.13
CA ASP A 148 14.90 -22.89 -1.15
C ASP A 148 15.03 -24.39 -0.90
N THR A 149 15.77 -24.80 0.12
CA THR A 149 16.09 -26.19 0.40
C THR A 149 15.13 -26.86 1.39
N SER A 150 14.15 -26.11 1.96
CA SER A 150 13.20 -26.73 2.87
C SER A 150 12.25 -27.69 2.11
N PRO A 151 12.11 -28.94 2.54
CA PRO A 151 11.26 -29.93 1.85
C PRO A 151 9.77 -29.56 1.83
N THR A 152 9.37 -28.57 2.60
CA THR A 152 7.98 -28.07 2.72
C THR A 152 7.64 -26.95 1.75
N TYR A 153 8.64 -26.27 1.18
CA TYR A 153 8.43 -25.08 0.35
C TYR A 153 7.69 -25.36 -0.97
N THR A 154 8.07 -26.42 -1.68
CA THR A 154 7.42 -26.76 -2.97
C THR A 154 5.94 -27.09 -2.84
N PRO A 155 5.49 -27.91 -1.86
CA PRO A 155 4.06 -28.12 -1.62
C PRO A 155 3.30 -26.84 -1.25
N GLU A 156 3.88 -25.94 -0.45
CA GLU A 156 3.27 -24.67 -0.09
C GLU A 156 3.10 -23.76 -1.31
N LEU A 157 4.12 -23.66 -2.16
CA LEU A 157 4.07 -22.88 -3.40
C LEU A 157 2.99 -23.40 -4.35
N LEU A 158 2.89 -24.72 -4.53
CA LEU A 158 1.88 -25.35 -5.36
C LEU A 158 0.45 -25.11 -4.81
N LYS A 159 0.28 -25.25 -3.50
CA LYS A 159 -0.99 -24.95 -2.82
C LYS A 159 -1.39 -23.50 -3.02
N ALA A 160 -0.48 -22.55 -2.75
CA ALA A 160 -0.72 -21.13 -2.95
C ALA A 160 -1.05 -20.81 -4.41
N GLY A 161 -0.27 -21.34 -5.36
CA GLY A 161 -0.51 -21.18 -6.79
C GLY A 161 -1.88 -21.69 -7.24
N THR A 162 -2.31 -22.84 -6.71
CA THR A 162 -3.64 -23.39 -7.00
C THR A 162 -4.75 -22.50 -6.47
N ILE A 163 -4.64 -22.00 -5.23
CA ILE A 163 -5.62 -21.09 -4.64
C ILE A 163 -5.69 -19.77 -5.43
N VAL A 164 -4.53 -19.19 -5.77
CA VAL A 164 -4.45 -17.98 -6.58
C VAL A 164 -5.12 -18.20 -7.93
N ALA A 165 -4.82 -19.30 -8.64
CA ALA A 165 -5.41 -19.60 -9.93
C ALA A 165 -6.94 -19.76 -9.87
N VAL A 166 -7.45 -20.44 -8.84
CA VAL A 166 -8.89 -20.59 -8.59
C VAL A 166 -9.54 -19.23 -8.31
N CYS A 167 -8.96 -18.42 -7.45
CA CYS A 167 -9.46 -17.06 -7.14
C CYS A 167 -9.44 -16.17 -8.39
N MET A 168 -8.40 -16.26 -9.23
CA MET A 168 -8.32 -15.53 -10.50
C MET A 168 -9.46 -15.94 -11.46
N ALA A 169 -9.73 -17.24 -11.58
CA ALA A 169 -10.78 -17.74 -12.46
C ALA A 169 -12.17 -17.25 -12.02
N PHE A 170 -12.53 -17.45 -10.76
CA PHE A 170 -13.81 -16.97 -10.23
C PHE A 170 -13.89 -15.44 -10.19
N GLY A 171 -12.79 -14.76 -9.89
CA GLY A 171 -12.72 -13.31 -9.87
C GLY A 171 -12.90 -12.68 -11.24
N THR A 172 -12.37 -13.30 -12.29
CA THR A 172 -12.61 -12.85 -13.67
C THR A 172 -14.10 -12.95 -14.04
N ILE A 173 -14.76 -14.04 -13.66
CA ILE A 173 -16.20 -14.22 -13.86
C ILE A 173 -16.97 -13.12 -13.09
N LEU A 174 -16.60 -12.87 -11.83
CA LEU A 174 -17.22 -11.81 -11.02
C LEU A 174 -17.03 -10.44 -11.66
N SER A 175 -15.81 -10.12 -12.15
CA SER A 175 -15.54 -8.85 -12.84
C SER A 175 -16.38 -8.70 -14.10
N MET A 176 -16.57 -9.76 -14.89
CA MET A 176 -17.42 -9.74 -16.08
C MET A 176 -18.89 -9.48 -15.73
N PHE A 177 -19.37 -10.07 -14.63
CA PHE A 177 -20.74 -9.83 -14.16
C PHE A 177 -20.91 -8.41 -13.62
N MET A 178 -20.00 -7.94 -12.79
CA MET A 178 -20.02 -6.59 -12.22
C MET A 178 -19.82 -5.51 -13.29
N GLY A 179 -19.03 -5.80 -14.33
CA GLY A 179 -18.79 -4.90 -15.46
C GLY A 179 -20.03 -4.50 -16.25
N GLN A 180 -21.15 -5.22 -16.07
CA GLN A 180 -22.45 -4.83 -16.64
C GLN A 180 -23.11 -3.64 -15.91
N PHE A 181 -22.71 -3.40 -14.67
CA PHE A 181 -23.27 -2.37 -13.78
C PHE A 181 -22.28 -1.23 -13.51
N ILE A 182 -21.00 -1.55 -13.38
CA ILE A 182 -19.94 -0.60 -13.02
C ILE A 182 -18.68 -0.96 -13.83
N THR A 183 -18.02 0.04 -14.41
CA THR A 183 -16.75 -0.15 -15.11
C THR A 183 -15.64 -0.48 -14.10
N LEU A 184 -15.38 -1.78 -13.91
CA LEU A 184 -14.37 -2.27 -12.97
C LEU A 184 -13.19 -2.91 -13.70
N PRO A 185 -11.95 -2.60 -13.33
CA PRO A 185 -10.80 -3.37 -13.78
C PRO A 185 -10.91 -4.85 -13.41
N ALA A 186 -10.49 -5.74 -14.31
CA ALA A 186 -10.66 -7.20 -14.14
C ALA A 186 -10.02 -7.75 -12.86
N TYR A 187 -8.94 -7.14 -12.37
CA TYR A 187 -8.24 -7.58 -11.16
C TYR A 187 -8.99 -7.30 -9.86
N ILE A 188 -9.93 -6.35 -9.84
CA ILE A 188 -10.71 -6.05 -8.63
C ILE A 188 -11.62 -7.22 -8.26
N GLY A 189 -12.26 -7.87 -9.22
CA GLY A 189 -13.06 -9.06 -8.94
C GLY A 189 -12.23 -10.21 -8.38
N SER A 190 -11.02 -10.41 -8.90
CA SER A 190 -10.08 -11.42 -8.37
C SER A 190 -9.65 -11.12 -6.95
N MET A 191 -9.38 -9.86 -6.63
CA MET A 191 -9.05 -9.39 -5.30
C MET A 191 -10.21 -9.60 -4.30
N ILE A 192 -11.46 -9.29 -4.71
CA ILE A 192 -12.65 -9.48 -3.86
C ILE A 192 -12.89 -10.96 -3.59
N VAL A 193 -12.85 -11.82 -4.62
CA VAL A 193 -13.01 -13.28 -4.46
C VAL A 193 -11.94 -13.82 -3.53
N ALA A 194 -10.70 -13.39 -3.70
CA ALA A 194 -9.57 -13.78 -2.86
C ALA A 194 -9.78 -13.37 -1.40
N ALA A 195 -10.24 -12.14 -1.14
CA ALA A 195 -10.57 -11.67 0.21
C ALA A 195 -11.71 -12.48 0.85
N ILE A 196 -12.73 -12.86 0.07
CA ILE A 196 -13.82 -13.73 0.53
C ILE A 196 -13.26 -15.11 0.91
N VAL A 197 -12.45 -15.73 0.03
CA VAL A 197 -11.82 -17.05 0.26
C VAL A 197 -10.96 -17.01 1.52
N ARG A 198 -10.14 -15.95 1.70
CA ARG A 198 -9.34 -15.74 2.92
C ARG A 198 -10.22 -15.73 4.17
N ASN A 199 -11.24 -14.91 4.19
CA ASN A 199 -12.08 -14.76 5.38
C ASN A 199 -12.91 -16.01 5.69
N ILE A 200 -13.37 -16.77 4.67
CA ILE A 200 -14.00 -18.07 4.88
C ILE A 200 -13.01 -19.04 5.56
N GLY A 201 -11.73 -19.06 5.14
CA GLY A 201 -10.68 -19.86 5.78
C GLY A 201 -10.49 -19.49 7.25
N ASP A 202 -10.32 -18.20 7.53
CA ASP A 202 -10.06 -17.67 8.87
C ASP A 202 -11.21 -17.92 9.85
N PHE A 203 -12.47 -17.76 9.43
CA PHE A 203 -13.64 -18.01 10.28
C PHE A 203 -14.00 -19.48 10.40
N SER A 204 -13.73 -20.30 9.38
CA SER A 204 -14.02 -21.75 9.42
C SER A 204 -12.93 -22.56 10.11
N GLY A 205 -11.70 -22.05 10.17
CA GLY A 205 -10.53 -22.76 10.68
C GLY A 205 -10.11 -23.99 9.88
N LYS A 206 -10.70 -24.22 8.70
CA LYS A 206 -10.47 -25.43 7.90
C LYS A 206 -9.22 -25.39 7.06
N TYR A 207 -8.75 -24.22 6.66
CA TYR A 207 -7.54 -24.03 5.86
C TYR A 207 -6.91 -22.67 6.15
N THR A 208 -5.61 -22.60 5.97
CA THR A 208 -4.82 -21.37 6.03
C THR A 208 -4.26 -21.08 4.64
N VAL A 209 -4.21 -19.80 4.27
CA VAL A 209 -3.74 -19.32 2.96
C VAL A 209 -2.42 -18.55 3.12
N GLU A 210 -1.94 -18.38 4.33
CA GLU A 210 -0.67 -17.71 4.62
C GLU A 210 0.53 -18.65 4.36
N GLY A 211 1.69 -18.06 4.10
CA GLY A 211 2.95 -18.78 4.03
C GLY A 211 3.91 -18.22 2.98
N LYS A 212 5.15 -18.72 3.01
CA LYS A 212 6.23 -18.30 2.10
C LYS A 212 5.85 -18.45 0.63
N GLY A 213 5.08 -19.48 0.27
CA GLY A 213 4.65 -19.73 -1.09
C GLY A 213 3.75 -18.62 -1.66
N LEU A 214 2.83 -18.06 -0.85
CA LEU A 214 1.97 -16.95 -1.27
C LEU A 214 2.79 -15.67 -1.48
N ASN A 215 3.69 -15.36 -0.55
CA ASN A 215 4.57 -14.19 -0.62
C ASN A 215 5.47 -14.25 -1.87
N THR A 216 6.03 -15.41 -2.18
CA THR A 216 6.83 -15.60 -3.40
C THR A 216 6.01 -15.31 -4.67
N ILE A 217 4.77 -15.82 -4.76
CA ILE A 217 3.89 -15.54 -5.90
C ILE A 217 3.59 -14.04 -5.99
N ALA A 218 3.32 -13.40 -4.86
CA ALA A 218 3.06 -11.95 -4.81
C ALA A 218 4.25 -11.14 -5.33
N GLU A 219 5.45 -11.39 -4.81
CA GLU A 219 6.68 -10.69 -5.20
C GLU A 219 7.06 -10.93 -6.66
N MET A 220 7.06 -12.19 -7.11
CA MET A 220 7.35 -12.51 -8.51
C MET A 220 6.36 -11.85 -9.46
N SER A 221 5.07 -11.92 -9.14
CA SER A 221 4.02 -11.31 -9.95
C SER A 221 4.16 -9.80 -10.00
N LEU A 222 4.46 -9.15 -8.86
CA LEU A 222 4.68 -7.71 -8.78
C LEU A 222 5.89 -7.28 -9.60
N VAL A 223 7.06 -7.90 -9.36
CA VAL A 223 8.32 -7.52 -10.03
C VAL A 223 8.20 -7.67 -11.54
N LEU A 224 7.70 -8.81 -12.02
CA LEU A 224 7.55 -9.05 -13.45
C LEU A 224 6.52 -8.10 -14.08
N PHE A 225 5.39 -7.91 -13.43
CA PHE A 225 4.33 -7.03 -13.92
C PHE A 225 4.79 -5.56 -13.98
N VAL A 226 5.42 -5.05 -12.92
CA VAL A 226 5.95 -3.68 -12.88
C VAL A 226 7.09 -3.49 -13.90
N THR A 227 7.98 -4.46 -14.04
CA THR A 227 9.06 -4.42 -15.04
C THR A 227 8.49 -4.32 -16.47
N MET A 228 7.45 -5.11 -16.76
CA MET A 228 6.77 -5.03 -18.05
C MET A 228 6.12 -3.66 -18.28
N ALA A 229 5.50 -3.08 -17.23
CA ALA A 229 4.90 -1.75 -17.32
C ALA A 229 5.95 -0.66 -17.55
N ILE A 230 7.08 -0.71 -16.85
CA ILE A 230 8.19 0.25 -17.00
C ILE A 230 8.80 0.15 -18.41
N ASN A 231 9.01 -1.04 -18.95
CA ASN A 231 9.54 -1.22 -20.30
C ASN A 231 8.61 -0.67 -21.40
N GLY A 232 7.34 -0.54 -21.13
CA GLY A 232 6.35 0.05 -22.04
C GLY A 232 6.23 1.57 -21.96
N LEU A 233 6.99 2.26 -21.09
CA LEU A 233 6.84 3.70 -20.86
C LEU A 233 7.30 4.53 -22.04
N LYS A 234 6.47 5.46 -22.44
CA LYS A 234 6.78 6.50 -23.42
C LYS A 234 7.16 7.79 -22.69
N LEU A 235 8.42 7.90 -22.28
CA LEU A 235 8.91 9.02 -21.47
C LEU A 235 8.72 10.40 -22.12
N HIS A 236 8.65 10.48 -23.45
CA HIS A 236 8.41 11.75 -24.14
C HIS A 236 7.01 12.34 -23.83
N GLU A 237 6.03 11.51 -23.49
CA GLU A 237 4.69 11.97 -23.10
C GLU A 237 4.67 12.69 -21.74
N LEU A 238 5.72 12.47 -20.90
CA LEU A 238 5.86 13.15 -19.61
C LEU A 238 6.33 14.60 -19.69
N VAL A 239 6.92 15.03 -20.80
CA VAL A 239 7.53 16.37 -20.89
C VAL A 239 6.51 17.46 -20.57
N HIS A 240 5.29 17.35 -21.10
CA HIS A 240 4.22 18.32 -20.85
C HIS A 240 3.59 18.18 -19.47
N LEU A 241 3.70 17.01 -18.83
CA LEU A 241 3.15 16.72 -17.51
C LEU A 241 4.13 17.01 -16.38
N ALA A 242 5.42 17.22 -16.67
CA ALA A 242 6.46 17.29 -15.67
C ALA A 242 6.22 18.38 -14.60
N VAL A 243 5.93 19.60 -15.02
CA VAL A 243 5.71 20.72 -14.09
C VAL A 243 4.41 20.54 -13.29
N PRO A 244 3.24 20.27 -13.91
CA PRO A 244 2.02 20.01 -13.16
C PRO A 244 2.16 18.83 -12.18
N LEU A 245 2.78 17.74 -12.62
CA LEU A 245 2.99 16.56 -11.78
C LEU A 245 3.84 16.89 -10.56
N MET A 246 4.94 17.64 -10.71
CA MET A 246 5.78 18.07 -9.60
C MET A 246 5.03 18.94 -8.58
N ILE A 247 4.12 19.81 -9.03
CA ILE A 247 3.28 20.63 -8.15
C ILE A 247 2.34 19.74 -7.34
N ILE A 248 1.68 18.80 -7.99
CA ILE A 248 0.77 17.85 -7.31
C ILE A 248 1.55 17.02 -6.29
N LEU A 249 2.72 16.49 -6.65
CA LEU A 249 3.55 15.66 -5.77
C LEU A 249 4.11 16.44 -4.58
N ALA A 250 4.48 17.71 -4.78
CA ALA A 250 4.87 18.59 -3.68
C ALA A 250 3.71 18.82 -2.70
N ALA A 251 2.51 19.08 -3.24
CA ALA A 251 1.31 19.23 -2.41
C ALA A 251 0.96 17.94 -1.64
N GLN A 252 1.07 16.77 -2.28
CA GLN A 252 0.91 15.47 -1.62
C GLN A 252 1.90 15.27 -0.47
N THR A 253 3.15 15.69 -0.68
CA THR A 253 4.19 15.63 0.37
C THR A 253 3.83 16.51 1.56
N VAL A 254 3.39 17.75 1.30
CA VAL A 254 2.94 18.67 2.36
C VAL A 254 1.71 18.11 3.08
N LEU A 255 0.72 17.63 2.34
CA LEU A 255 -0.45 16.96 2.91
C LEU A 255 -0.05 15.84 3.87
N MET A 256 0.88 14.97 3.42
CA MET A 256 1.34 13.84 4.23
C MET A 256 1.99 14.30 5.53
N LEU A 257 2.86 15.29 5.51
CA LEU A 257 3.51 15.81 6.71
C LEU A 257 2.52 16.45 7.68
N VAL A 258 1.59 17.26 7.15
CA VAL A 258 0.52 17.89 7.96
C VAL A 258 -0.38 16.82 8.57
N PHE A 259 -0.74 15.82 7.80
CA PHE A 259 -1.59 14.72 8.27
C PHE A 259 -0.88 13.85 9.31
N ALA A 260 0.39 13.52 9.09
CA ALA A 260 1.19 12.76 10.04
C ALA A 260 1.31 13.50 11.38
N TRP A 261 1.55 14.81 11.34
CA TRP A 261 1.60 15.64 12.55
C TRP A 261 0.24 15.78 13.23
N GLY A 262 -0.80 16.17 12.46
CA GLY A 262 -2.11 16.53 13.00
C GLY A 262 -2.94 15.32 13.40
N VAL A 263 -2.91 14.25 12.59
CA VAL A 263 -3.72 13.06 12.82
C VAL A 263 -2.90 11.96 13.49
N PHE A 264 -1.85 11.44 12.84
CA PHE A 264 -1.12 10.30 13.41
C PHE A 264 -0.42 10.63 14.74
N PHE A 265 0.12 11.82 14.91
CA PHE A 265 0.79 12.18 16.16
C PHE A 265 -0.17 12.77 17.20
N MET A 266 -0.96 13.80 16.83
CA MET A 266 -1.78 14.52 17.81
C MET A 266 -2.99 13.71 18.30
N LEU A 267 -3.72 13.05 17.40
CA LEU A 267 -4.92 12.27 17.78
C LEU A 267 -4.57 10.92 18.43
N PHE A 268 -3.43 10.32 18.09
CA PHE A 268 -3.00 9.04 18.69
C PHE A 268 -2.20 9.23 19.99
N GLY A 269 -2.31 10.40 20.64
CA GLY A 269 -1.92 10.61 22.03
C GLY A 269 -0.51 11.10 22.27
N LYS A 270 0.24 11.57 21.26
CA LYS A 270 1.60 12.14 21.36
C LYS A 270 2.62 11.20 22.04
N THR A 271 2.39 9.90 21.91
CA THR A 271 3.22 8.84 22.50
C THR A 271 4.32 8.41 21.54
N TYR A 272 5.22 7.56 22.02
CA TYR A 272 6.23 6.94 21.16
C TYR A 272 5.60 6.04 20.08
N ASP A 273 4.52 5.31 20.44
CA ASP A 273 3.76 4.53 19.45
C ASP A 273 3.21 5.42 18.33
N ALA A 274 2.69 6.62 18.67
CA ALA A 274 2.20 7.58 17.68
C ALA A 274 3.32 8.08 16.76
N VAL A 275 4.55 8.29 17.28
CA VAL A 275 5.71 8.63 16.43
C VAL A 275 6.07 7.49 15.49
N MET A 276 6.02 6.25 15.97
CA MET A 276 6.28 5.09 15.13
C MET A 276 5.20 4.91 14.06
N LEU A 277 3.92 5.19 14.38
CA LEU A 277 2.84 5.24 13.40
C LEU A 277 3.05 6.36 12.35
N CYS A 278 3.63 7.51 12.74
CA CYS A 278 4.02 8.54 11.78
C CYS A 278 5.11 8.05 10.83
N ALA A 279 6.18 7.43 11.37
CA ALA A 279 7.29 6.91 10.56
C ALA A 279 6.79 5.86 9.54
N GLY A 280 6.02 4.89 10.01
CA GLY A 280 5.41 3.87 9.18
C GLY A 280 4.40 4.44 8.20
N GLY A 281 3.49 5.30 8.68
CA GLY A 281 2.44 5.94 7.89
C GLY A 281 2.99 6.76 6.74
N ILE A 282 4.00 7.61 6.96
CA ILE A 282 4.67 8.35 5.88
C ILE A 282 5.25 7.38 4.85
N GLY A 283 5.89 6.31 5.30
CA GLY A 283 6.54 5.36 4.40
C GLY A 283 5.57 4.65 3.47
N PHE A 284 4.50 4.04 3.98
CA PHE A 284 3.58 3.29 3.13
C PHE A 284 2.56 4.17 2.40
N SER A 285 2.17 5.32 2.98
CA SER A 285 1.20 6.22 2.35
C SER A 285 1.78 7.13 1.25
N MET A 286 3.09 7.09 1.05
CA MET A 286 3.79 7.75 -0.06
C MET A 286 4.67 6.80 -0.87
N GLY A 287 4.65 5.51 -0.57
CA GLY A 287 5.56 4.60 -1.24
C GLY A 287 5.09 3.17 -1.22
N ALA A 288 5.55 2.43 -0.24
CA ALA A 288 5.22 1.03 -0.05
C ALA A 288 5.36 0.65 1.44
N THR A 289 4.78 -0.48 1.83
CA THR A 289 4.90 -1.00 3.20
C THR A 289 6.37 -1.16 3.61
N ALA A 290 7.22 -1.63 2.71
CA ALA A 290 8.67 -1.75 2.96
C ALA A 290 9.31 -0.42 3.36
N ASN A 291 8.94 0.71 2.73
CA ASN A 291 9.42 2.04 3.10
C ASN A 291 8.95 2.44 4.51
N GLY A 292 7.70 2.07 4.86
CA GLY A 292 7.17 2.28 6.22
C GLY A 292 8.00 1.54 7.27
N LEU A 293 8.25 0.27 7.03
CA LEU A 293 9.05 -0.57 7.92
C LEU A 293 10.51 -0.08 8.02
N ALA A 294 11.13 0.33 6.91
CA ALA A 294 12.48 0.90 6.90
C ALA A 294 12.57 2.19 7.73
N ASN A 295 11.59 3.11 7.60
CA ASN A 295 11.52 4.31 8.42
C ASN A 295 11.38 3.97 9.91
N MET A 296 10.54 2.99 10.26
CA MET A 296 10.35 2.53 11.64
C MET A 296 11.62 1.89 12.19
N GLN A 297 12.31 1.09 11.38
CA GLN A 297 13.58 0.47 11.74
C GLN A 297 14.63 1.53 12.10
N ALA A 298 14.79 2.55 11.27
CA ALA A 298 15.73 3.65 11.50
C ALA A 298 15.46 4.41 12.83
N ILE A 299 14.19 4.51 13.23
CA ILE A 299 13.81 5.09 14.52
C ILE A 299 14.05 4.10 15.65
N ALA A 300 13.68 2.82 15.47
CA ALA A 300 13.81 1.79 16.49
C ALA A 300 15.27 1.55 16.91
N GLU A 301 16.18 1.52 15.95
CA GLU A 301 17.63 1.37 16.22
C GLU A 301 18.15 2.44 17.17
N LYS A 302 17.65 3.66 17.06
CA LYS A 302 18.11 4.79 17.88
C LYS A 302 17.36 4.94 19.19
N TYR A 303 16.05 4.71 19.21
CA TYR A 303 15.17 5.07 20.30
C TYR A 303 14.45 3.88 20.96
N GLY A 304 14.60 2.68 20.41
CA GLY A 304 13.94 1.44 20.85
C GLY A 304 12.71 1.08 20.03
N SER A 305 12.28 -0.17 20.14
CA SER A 305 11.17 -0.71 19.35
C SER A 305 9.80 -0.43 19.96
N SER A 306 8.76 -0.38 19.12
CA SER A 306 7.34 -0.39 19.49
C SER A 306 6.63 -1.52 18.77
N PRO A 307 6.56 -2.74 19.36
CA PRO A 307 5.93 -3.91 18.73
C PRO A 307 4.48 -3.66 18.30
N LYS A 308 3.76 -2.85 19.08
CA LYS A 308 2.38 -2.49 18.79
C LYS A 308 2.26 -1.65 17.51
N ALA A 309 3.10 -0.64 17.33
CA ALA A 309 3.10 0.17 16.12
C ALA A 309 3.56 -0.65 14.90
N TRP A 310 4.55 -1.54 15.08
CA TRP A 310 5.00 -2.45 14.02
C TRP A 310 3.87 -3.32 13.50
N LEU A 311 3.15 -3.99 14.41
CA LEU A 311 1.99 -4.82 14.04
C LEU A 311 0.94 -4.02 13.26
N ILE A 312 0.59 -2.82 13.74
CA ILE A 312 -0.45 -2.00 13.11
C ILE A 312 -0.04 -1.55 11.71
N VAL A 313 1.19 -1.03 11.56
CA VAL A 313 1.69 -0.53 10.27
C VAL A 313 1.82 -1.68 9.27
N SER A 314 2.35 -2.83 9.68
CA SER A 314 2.45 -4.00 8.82
C SER A 314 1.09 -4.46 8.32
N LEU A 315 0.10 -4.58 9.22
CA LEU A 315 -1.23 -5.06 8.85
C LEU A 315 -2.00 -4.07 7.98
N VAL A 316 -1.98 -2.78 8.34
CA VAL A 316 -2.69 -1.75 7.58
C VAL A 316 -2.03 -1.50 6.24
N GLY A 317 -0.70 -1.35 6.22
CA GLY A 317 0.05 -0.99 5.02
C GLY A 317 0.24 -2.13 4.03
N ALA A 318 0.27 -3.41 4.48
CA ALA A 318 0.53 -4.52 3.58
C ALA A 318 -0.67 -4.91 2.70
N PHE A 319 -1.91 -4.73 3.19
CA PHE A 319 -3.08 -5.23 2.45
C PHE A 319 -4.40 -4.54 2.74
N LEU A 320 -4.67 -4.09 3.99
CA LEU A 320 -5.98 -3.54 4.33
C LEU A 320 -6.27 -2.27 3.53
N ILE A 321 -5.29 -1.40 3.44
CA ILE A 321 -5.45 -0.14 2.72
C ILE A 321 -5.46 -0.34 1.21
N ASP A 322 -4.76 -1.32 0.67
CA ASP A 322 -4.72 -1.57 -0.77
C ASP A 322 -6.08 -1.99 -1.32
N LEU A 323 -6.81 -2.82 -0.57
CA LEU A 323 -8.18 -3.20 -0.91
C LEU A 323 -9.12 -1.99 -0.92
N ILE A 324 -9.07 -1.18 0.15
CA ILE A 324 -9.88 0.04 0.27
C ILE A 324 -9.52 1.04 -0.82
N ASN A 325 -8.23 1.23 -1.07
CA ASN A 325 -7.71 2.16 -2.07
C ASN A 325 -8.16 1.78 -3.48
N ALA A 326 -8.05 0.51 -3.87
CA ALA A 326 -8.47 0.04 -5.19
C ALA A 326 -9.97 0.29 -5.45
N LEU A 327 -10.82 0.03 -4.45
CA LEU A 327 -12.25 0.30 -4.55
C LEU A 327 -12.54 1.81 -4.64
N MET A 328 -11.84 2.61 -3.85
CA MET A 328 -11.97 4.07 -3.83
C MET A 328 -11.54 4.72 -5.12
N ILE A 329 -10.37 4.34 -5.67
CA ILE A 329 -9.89 4.81 -6.98
C ILE A 329 -10.92 4.53 -8.05
N THR A 330 -11.43 3.30 -8.10
CA THR A 330 -12.42 2.90 -9.11
C THR A 330 -13.70 3.71 -9.01
N TRP A 331 -14.17 3.98 -7.79
CA TRP A 331 -15.36 4.80 -7.58
C TRP A 331 -15.12 6.27 -7.95
N MET A 332 -14.02 6.87 -7.52
CA MET A 332 -13.71 8.28 -7.81
C MET A 332 -13.37 8.53 -9.28
N ALA A 333 -12.86 7.53 -10.00
CA ALA A 333 -12.57 7.64 -11.43
C ALA A 333 -13.85 7.76 -12.31
N THR A 334 -15.03 7.50 -11.74
CA THR A 334 -16.31 7.63 -12.45
C THR A 334 -16.99 9.00 -12.26
N TRP A 335 -16.36 9.93 -11.53
CA TRP A 335 -16.89 11.28 -11.32
C TRP A 335 -16.64 12.15 -12.54
#